data_eadca9bf19b4e56348430a6731ddb169
#
_entry.id   eadca9bf19b4e56348430a6731ddb169
#
_cell.length_a   1.000
_cell.length_b   1.000
_cell.length_c   1.000
_cell.angle_alpha   90.00
_cell.angle_beta   90.00
_cell.angle_gamma   90.00
#
_symmetry.space_group_name_H-M   'P 1'
#
loop_
_entity.id
_entity.type
_entity.pdbx_description
1 polymer ?
#
loop_
_entity_poly.entity_id
_entity_poly.type
_entity_poly.pdbx_seq_one_letter_code
_entity_poly.pdbx_strand_id
1 'polypeptide(L)'
;MQIAIMTDTQKPELPNQLSINPRSKFYVEEVFEHEIGVKLNGKERFDVEEYNISEGWIKIASPKALDRRGQPLLLKVKGTVEVFYK
;
A
#
# COMPACT_ATOMS: atom_id res chain seq x y z
N MET A 1 14.91 23.56 16.98
CA MET A 1 14.27 23.85 16.54
C MET A 1 13.85 23.15 15.64
N GLN A 2 13.54 23.00 15.18
CA GLN A 2 13.04 22.52 14.27
C GLN A 2 13.75 21.56 13.53
N ILE A 3 14.85 21.16 13.75
CA ILE A 3 15.61 20.21 12.99
C ILE A 3 14.97 18.88 12.96
N ALA A 4 14.51 18.41 14.09
CA ALA A 4 13.85 17.13 14.13
C ALA A 4 12.58 17.17 13.34
N ILE A 5 11.91 18.28 13.34
CA ILE A 5 10.71 18.41 12.59
C ILE A 5 11.01 18.31 11.13
N MET A 6 12.10 18.85 10.69
CA MET A 6 12.44 18.78 9.29
C MET A 6 12.75 17.36 8.86
N THR A 7 13.30 16.55 9.76
CA THR A 7 13.55 15.17 9.44
C THR A 7 12.26 14.44 9.19
N ASP A 8 11.25 14.71 10.01
CA ASP A 8 9.98 14.05 9.82
C ASP A 8 9.30 14.48 8.55
N THR A 9 9.49 15.73 8.14
CA THR A 9 8.84 16.20 6.93
C THR A 9 9.47 15.64 5.67
N GLN A 10 10.56 14.91 5.77
CA GLN A 10 11.16 14.32 4.60
C GLN A 10 10.39 13.10 4.11
N LYS A 11 9.54 12.52 4.94
CA LYS A 11 8.71 11.41 4.51
C LYS A 11 7.42 11.96 3.92
N PRO A 12 7.09 11.58 2.69
CA PRO A 12 5.84 12.05 2.09
C PRO A 12 4.65 11.48 2.83
N GLU A 13 3.55 12.19 2.76
CA GLU A 13 2.31 11.72 3.37
C GLU A 13 1.82 10.50 2.59
N LEU A 14 1.38 9.47 3.29
CA LEU A 14 0.87 8.28 2.64
C LEU A 14 -0.45 8.60 1.94
N PRO A 15 -0.57 8.27 0.65
CA PRO A 15 -1.78 8.63 -0.10
C PRO A 15 -2.97 7.75 0.31
N ASN A 16 -4.17 8.23 -0.04
CA ASN A 16 -5.39 7.48 0.20
C ASN A 16 -5.43 6.18 -0.61
N GLN A 17 -4.84 6.17 -1.79
CA GLN A 17 -4.74 4.97 -2.62
C GLN A 17 -3.33 4.87 -3.16
N LEU A 18 -2.74 3.70 -3.05
CA LEU A 18 -1.36 3.47 -3.44
C LEU A 18 -1.22 2.07 -4.02
N SER A 19 -0.47 1.95 -5.11
CA SER A 19 -0.17 0.67 -5.73
C SER A 19 1.34 0.46 -5.76
N ILE A 20 1.80 -0.77 -5.60
CA ILE A 20 3.21 -1.09 -5.73
C ILE A 20 3.62 -1.25 -7.20
N ASN A 21 2.67 -1.27 -8.12
CA ASN A 21 2.94 -1.45 -9.53
C ASN A 21 3.37 -0.14 -10.16
N PRO A 22 4.60 -0.03 -10.67
CA PRO A 22 5.08 1.24 -11.24
C PRO A 22 4.28 1.71 -12.45
N ARG A 23 3.51 0.83 -13.07
CA ARG A 23 2.66 1.21 -14.20
C ARG A 23 1.32 1.77 -13.78
N SER A 24 0.97 1.67 -12.50
CA SER A 24 -0.29 2.18 -12.01
C SER A 24 -0.20 3.68 -11.81
N LYS A 25 -1.28 4.39 -12.10
CA LYS A 25 -1.35 5.82 -11.81
C LYS A 25 -1.35 6.10 -10.32
N PHE A 26 -1.54 5.08 -9.49
CA PHE A 26 -1.50 5.23 -8.05
C PHE A 26 -0.15 4.87 -7.45
N TYR A 27 0.87 4.66 -8.30
CA TYR A 27 2.22 4.40 -7.82
C TYR A 27 2.90 5.73 -7.46
N VAL A 28 3.48 5.80 -6.27
CA VAL A 28 4.21 6.99 -5.83
C VAL A 28 5.61 6.53 -5.41
N GLU A 29 6.59 6.78 -6.25
CA GLU A 29 7.93 6.28 -6.04
C GLU A 29 8.55 6.74 -4.72
N GLU A 30 8.35 7.98 -4.35
CA GLU A 30 8.98 8.54 -3.15
C GLU A 30 8.54 7.81 -1.88
N VAL A 31 7.32 7.31 -1.85
CA VAL A 31 6.82 6.58 -0.69
C VAL A 31 7.59 5.28 -0.51
N PHE A 32 8.00 4.66 -1.63
CA PHE A 32 8.67 3.36 -1.57
C PHE A 32 10.16 3.46 -1.25
N GLU A 33 10.66 4.67 -1.03
CA GLU A 33 12.00 4.83 -0.46
C GLU A 33 12.00 4.49 1.03
N HIS A 34 10.84 4.30 1.62
CA HIS A 34 10.67 3.94 3.02
C HIS A 34 9.88 2.65 3.12
N GLU A 35 9.98 1.98 4.25
CA GLU A 35 9.16 0.80 4.47
C GLU A 35 7.76 1.22 4.90
N ILE A 36 6.75 0.58 4.31
CA ILE A 36 5.37 0.90 4.57
C ILE A 36 4.66 -0.32 5.13
N GLY A 37 3.85 -0.11 6.16
CA GLY A 37 3.01 -1.15 6.71
C GLY A 37 1.55 -0.89 6.38
N VAL A 38 0.79 -1.96 6.17
CA VAL A 38 -0.65 -1.88 5.92
C VAL A 38 -1.34 -2.84 6.87
N LYS A 39 -2.36 -2.34 7.55
CA LYS A 39 -3.20 -3.17 8.41
C LYS A 39 -4.60 -3.25 7.83
N LEU A 40 -5.19 -4.43 7.89
CA LEU A 40 -6.58 -4.61 7.52
C LEU A 40 -7.30 -5.16 8.73
N ASN A 41 -8.31 -4.43 9.19
CA ASN A 41 -9.08 -4.78 10.39
C ASN A 41 -8.17 -4.99 11.60
N GLY A 42 -7.13 -4.17 11.73
CA GLY A 42 -6.22 -4.22 12.87
C GLY A 42 -5.10 -5.22 12.76
N LYS A 43 -5.04 -6.00 11.69
CA LYS A 43 -3.97 -6.96 11.49
C LYS A 43 -3.05 -6.54 10.36
N GLU A 44 -1.76 -6.57 10.60
CA GLU A 44 -0.79 -6.21 9.58
C GLU A 44 -0.76 -7.26 8.48
N ARG A 45 -0.76 -6.78 7.22
CA ARG A 45 -0.71 -7.65 6.05
C ARG A 45 0.59 -7.39 5.30
N PHE A 46 1.17 -8.45 4.76
CA PHE A 46 2.44 -8.35 4.04
C PHE A 46 2.29 -8.68 2.55
N ASP A 47 1.07 -8.99 2.14
CA ASP A 47 0.78 -9.43 0.77
C ASP A 47 0.01 -8.37 -0.02
N VAL A 48 0.00 -7.13 0.44
CA VAL A 48 -0.81 -6.07 -0.17
C VAL A 48 -0.10 -5.49 -1.37
N GLU A 49 -0.78 -5.43 -2.51
CA GLU A 49 -0.24 -4.81 -3.71
C GLU A 49 -0.88 -3.46 -4.01
N GLU A 50 -2.04 -3.20 -3.44
CA GLU A 50 -2.69 -1.90 -3.59
C GLU A 50 -3.66 -1.73 -2.44
N TYR A 51 -3.87 -0.50 -1.99
CA TYR A 51 -4.86 -0.24 -0.96
C TYR A 51 -5.67 1.01 -1.29
N ASN A 52 -6.84 1.13 -0.69
CA ASN A 52 -7.63 2.35 -0.73
C ASN A 52 -8.25 2.53 0.64
N ILE A 53 -7.88 3.62 1.32
CA ILE A 53 -8.31 3.86 2.69
C ILE A 53 -9.76 4.28 2.75
N SER A 54 -10.16 5.23 1.91
CA SER A 54 -11.51 5.79 1.99
C SER A 54 -12.56 4.80 1.56
N GLU A 55 -12.26 3.92 0.61
CA GLU A 55 -13.19 2.89 0.18
C GLU A 55 -13.08 1.63 1.02
N GLY A 56 -11.99 1.49 1.76
CA GLY A 56 -11.84 0.36 2.68
C GLY A 56 -11.58 -0.95 2.00
N TRP A 57 -10.52 -1.04 1.19
CA TRP A 57 -10.13 -2.32 0.59
C TRP A 57 -8.62 -2.37 0.34
N ILE A 58 -8.15 -3.60 0.20
CA ILE A 58 -6.79 -3.86 -0.26
C ILE A 58 -6.88 -4.85 -1.40
N LYS A 59 -5.84 -4.90 -2.23
CA LYS A 59 -5.71 -5.94 -3.24
C LYS A 59 -4.48 -6.78 -2.92
N ILE A 60 -4.64 -8.08 -2.99
CA ILE A 60 -3.56 -9.02 -2.73
C ILE A 60 -3.42 -9.95 -3.92
N ALA A 61 -2.21 -10.46 -4.14
CA ALA A 61 -1.98 -11.39 -5.24
C ALA A 61 -2.42 -12.79 -4.80
N SER A 62 -3.24 -13.44 -5.64
CA SER A 62 -3.66 -14.80 -5.34
C SER A 62 -2.58 -15.78 -5.79
N PRO A 63 -2.08 -16.64 -4.88
CA PRO A 63 -1.06 -17.61 -5.29
C PRO A 63 -1.63 -18.77 -6.09
N LYS A 64 -2.95 -18.93 -6.09
CA LYS A 64 -3.57 -20.09 -6.73
C LYS A 64 -4.30 -19.78 -8.02
N ALA A 65 -4.58 -18.52 -8.28
CA ALA A 65 -5.34 -18.13 -9.47
C ALA A 65 -4.48 -17.25 -10.36
N LEU A 66 -4.32 -17.65 -11.61
CA LEU A 66 -3.53 -16.91 -12.57
C LEU A 66 -4.43 -16.40 -13.68
N ASP A 67 -4.05 -15.27 -14.26
CA ASP A 67 -4.74 -14.75 -15.42
C ASP A 67 -4.20 -15.45 -16.68
N ARG A 68 -4.68 -15.01 -17.85
CA ARG A 68 -4.31 -15.65 -19.11
C ARG A 68 -2.82 -15.52 -19.43
N ARG A 69 -2.14 -14.57 -18.81
CA ARG A 69 -0.72 -14.33 -19.03
C ARG A 69 0.16 -15.03 -18.02
N GLY A 70 -0.45 -15.79 -17.10
CA GLY A 70 0.30 -16.46 -16.05
C GLY A 70 0.63 -15.57 -14.87
N GLN A 71 0.04 -14.38 -14.78
CA GLN A 71 0.25 -13.49 -13.65
C GLN A 71 -0.77 -13.76 -12.56
N PRO A 72 -0.40 -13.61 -11.29
CA PRO A 72 -1.38 -13.81 -10.21
C PRO A 72 -2.53 -12.82 -10.33
N LEU A 73 -3.75 -13.32 -10.13
CA LEU A 73 -4.91 -12.45 -10.09
C LEU A 73 -4.91 -11.67 -8.79
N LEU A 74 -5.32 -10.42 -8.86
CA LEU A 74 -5.45 -9.59 -7.67
C LEU A 74 -6.85 -9.77 -7.10
N LEU A 75 -6.91 -10.05 -5.79
CA LEU A 75 -8.17 -10.21 -5.08
C LEU A 75 -8.40 -8.98 -4.22
N LYS A 76 -9.60 -8.45 -4.29
CA LYS A 76 -9.97 -7.30 -3.47
C LYS A 76 -10.58 -7.80 -2.16
N VAL A 77 -10.00 -7.37 -1.04
CA VAL A 77 -10.49 -7.73 0.30
C VAL A 77 -10.92 -6.46 0.99
N LYS A 78 -12.16 -6.43 1.48
CA LYS A 78 -12.71 -5.23 2.10
C LYS A 78 -12.49 -5.24 3.61
N GLY A 79 -12.34 -4.05 4.18
CA GLY A 79 -12.17 -3.90 5.63
C GLY A 79 -11.63 -2.51 5.96
N THR A 80 -11.32 -2.30 7.22
CA THR A 80 -10.73 -1.05 7.66
C THR A 80 -9.23 -1.07 7.35
N VAL A 81 -8.78 -0.10 6.55
CA VAL A 81 -7.39 -0.04 6.10
C VAL A 81 -6.65 1.03 6.87
N GLU A 82 -5.51 0.66 7.43
CA GLU A 82 -4.62 1.60 8.09
C GLU A 82 -3.25 1.45 7.50
N VAL A 83 -2.58 2.57 7.25
CA VAL A 83 -1.24 2.56 6.65
C VAL A 83 -0.30 3.38 7.51
N PHE A 84 0.97 3.01 7.50
CA PHE A 84 1.96 3.68 8.32
C PHE A 84 3.35 3.43 7.78
N TYR A 85 4.30 4.27 8.18
CA TYR A 85 5.70 4.02 7.92
C TYR A 85 6.26 3.16 9.05
N LYS A 86 7.02 2.17 8.71
CA LYS A 86 7.65 1.30 9.70
C LYS A 86 8.90 1.92 10.31
#